data_be70acd1d21fd2ced410a980854af0ed
#
_entry.id   be70acd1d21fd2ced410a980854af0ed
#
_cell.length_a   1.000
_cell.length_b   1.000
_cell.length_c   1.000
_cell.angle_alpha   90.00
_cell.angle_beta   90.00
_cell.angle_gamma   90.00
#
_symmetry.space_group_name_H-M   'P 1'
#
loop_
_entity.id
_entity.type
_entity.pdbx_description
1 polymer ?
#
loop_
_entity_poly.entity_id
_entity_poly.type
_entity_poly.pdbx_seq_one_letter_code
_entity_poly.pdbx_strand_id
1 'polypeptide(L)'
;MNQRIILVGVIGLISFALNATGQQPDKAAKAELSKKYPSLHIQAKVGKRNSPVIGSTYMMTMTMTPEIVIESAHTQPMASASATFLLVTMDTSAKYRRGEEELVIATSETKGIPAVAKGSRRSIEFDPLSSRYDSDRDSSNVGGQEYKYYIMAVFADDNQFLHFETNCPELSRYLQAHPDLRVKFLGMKPGEKFKTNFK
;
A
#
# COMPACT_ATOMS: atom_id res chain seq x y z
N MET A 1 -29.80 34.76 -25.05
CA MET A 1 -28.83 33.76 -25.61
C MET A 1 -27.71 33.55 -24.57
N ASN A 2 -27.83 32.49 -23.78
CA ASN A 2 -26.82 32.14 -22.74
C ASN A 2 -26.05 30.94 -23.24
N GLN A 3 -24.80 31.15 -23.65
CA GLN A 3 -23.86 30.06 -23.93
C GLN A 3 -23.33 29.49 -22.62
N ARG A 4 -23.67 28.24 -22.32
CA ARG A 4 -23.04 27.47 -21.25
C ARG A 4 -21.77 26.81 -21.81
N ILE A 5 -20.63 27.24 -21.32
CA ILE A 5 -19.34 26.61 -21.57
C ILE A 5 -19.30 25.34 -20.73
N ILE A 6 -19.33 24.17 -21.37
CA ILE A 6 -19.09 22.88 -20.72
C ILE A 6 -17.58 22.65 -20.71
N LEU A 7 -16.99 22.77 -19.53
CA LEU A 7 -15.58 22.42 -19.30
C LEU A 7 -15.49 20.89 -19.21
N VAL A 8 -15.06 20.25 -20.30
CA VAL A 8 -14.77 18.81 -20.31
C VAL A 8 -13.39 18.62 -19.67
N GLY A 9 -13.38 18.20 -18.40
CA GLY A 9 -12.17 17.79 -17.73
C GLY A 9 -11.66 16.48 -18.32
N VAL A 10 -10.57 16.52 -19.07
CA VAL A 10 -9.84 15.33 -19.52
C VAL A 10 -9.13 14.74 -18.30
N ILE A 11 -9.71 13.69 -17.72
CA ILE A 11 -9.04 12.85 -16.74
C ILE A 11 -8.03 12.01 -17.52
N GLY A 12 -6.78 12.47 -17.51
CA GLY A 12 -5.67 11.71 -18.07
C GLY A 12 -5.45 10.44 -17.24
N LEU A 13 -5.95 9.31 -17.73
CA LEU A 13 -5.55 7.98 -17.28
C LEU A 13 -4.08 7.79 -17.66
N ILE A 14 -3.17 8.07 -16.72
CA ILE A 14 -1.76 7.69 -16.84
C ILE A 14 -1.71 6.18 -16.62
N SER A 15 -1.81 5.43 -17.71
CA SER A 15 -1.50 4.00 -17.72
C SER A 15 0.00 3.82 -17.57
N PHE A 16 0.47 3.57 -16.35
CA PHE A 16 1.85 3.16 -16.12
C PHE A 16 2.05 1.76 -16.70
N ALA A 17 2.65 1.68 -17.87
CA ALA A 17 3.21 0.45 -18.38
C ALA A 17 4.44 0.10 -17.52
N LEU A 18 4.26 -0.79 -16.55
CA LEU A 18 5.35 -1.38 -15.77
C LEU A 18 6.17 -2.30 -16.68
N ASN A 19 7.21 -1.79 -17.31
CA ASN A 19 8.23 -2.61 -17.94
C ASN A 19 9.12 -3.23 -16.85
N ALA A 20 8.61 -4.27 -16.21
CA ALA A 20 9.39 -5.07 -15.26
C ALA A 20 10.18 -6.14 -16.04
N THR A 21 11.24 -5.75 -16.72
CA THR A 21 12.30 -6.68 -17.07
C THR A 21 13.12 -6.91 -15.82
N GLY A 22 13.11 -8.15 -15.29
CA GLY A 22 13.85 -8.56 -14.10
C GLY A 22 15.37 -8.61 -14.28
N GLN A 23 15.95 -7.64 -14.97
CA GLN A 23 17.40 -7.47 -15.07
C GLN A 23 17.91 -6.76 -13.81
N GLN A 24 18.82 -7.43 -13.10
CA GLN A 24 19.58 -6.82 -12.02
C GLN A 24 20.29 -5.57 -12.57
N PRO A 25 20.12 -4.39 -11.96
CA PRO A 25 20.73 -3.16 -12.47
C PRO A 25 22.23 -3.32 -12.54
N ASP A 26 22.83 -2.87 -13.65
CA ASP A 26 24.26 -2.82 -13.86
C ASP A 26 24.94 -2.07 -12.69
N LYS A 27 26.17 -2.47 -12.35
CA LYS A 27 26.92 -1.93 -11.20
C LYS A 27 27.05 -0.39 -11.25
N ALA A 28 27.14 0.18 -12.46
CA ALA A 28 27.15 1.63 -12.68
C ALA A 28 25.78 2.26 -12.34
N ALA A 29 24.67 1.68 -12.79
CA ALA A 29 23.32 2.15 -12.50
C ALA A 29 23.02 2.09 -10.99
N LYS A 30 23.48 1.04 -10.30
CA LYS A 30 23.34 0.93 -8.83
C LYS A 30 24.14 2.00 -8.10
N ALA A 31 25.34 2.39 -8.59
CA ALA A 31 26.15 3.46 -8.02
C ALA A 31 25.50 4.84 -8.20
N GLU A 32 24.91 5.11 -9.36
CA GLU A 32 24.15 6.35 -9.61
C GLU A 32 22.87 6.42 -8.76
N LEU A 33 22.14 5.30 -8.63
CA LEU A 33 20.97 5.22 -7.79
C LEU A 33 21.30 5.55 -6.32
N SER A 34 22.40 5.00 -5.80
CA SER A 34 22.83 5.25 -4.41
C SER A 34 23.32 6.68 -4.16
N LYS A 35 23.71 7.44 -5.19
CA LYS A 35 23.98 8.89 -5.05
C LYS A 35 22.71 9.72 -4.94
N LYS A 36 21.66 9.37 -5.71
CA LYS A 36 20.35 10.06 -5.67
C LYS A 36 19.53 9.65 -4.45
N TYR A 37 19.65 8.40 -4.04
CA TYR A 37 18.87 7.78 -2.96
C TYR A 37 19.83 7.13 -1.97
N PRO A 38 20.39 7.92 -1.03
CA PRO A 38 21.23 7.38 0.04
C PRO A 38 20.41 6.45 0.91
N SER A 39 21.07 5.62 1.73
CA SER A 39 20.38 4.74 2.66
C SER A 39 19.37 5.53 3.51
N LEU A 40 18.10 5.24 3.32
CA LEU A 40 16.99 5.91 3.98
C LEU A 40 16.45 5.01 5.08
N HIS A 41 16.04 5.63 6.17
CA HIS A 41 15.15 4.97 7.11
C HIS A 41 13.72 5.22 6.67
N ILE A 42 13.08 4.19 6.11
CA ILE A 42 11.69 4.23 5.67
C ILE A 42 10.89 3.34 6.62
N GLN A 43 9.80 3.87 7.15
CA GLN A 43 8.91 3.15 8.03
C GLN A 43 7.47 3.37 7.60
N ALA A 44 6.73 2.29 7.35
CA ALA A 44 5.30 2.33 7.12
C ALA A 44 4.53 2.04 8.41
N LYS A 45 3.40 2.69 8.57
CA LYS A 45 2.45 2.41 9.66
C LYS A 45 1.02 2.60 9.21
N VAL A 46 0.10 1.92 9.89
CA VAL A 46 -1.34 2.08 9.73
C VAL A 46 -1.94 2.40 11.09
N GLY A 47 -2.36 3.65 11.28
CA GLY A 47 -3.18 4.04 12.41
C GLY A 47 -4.54 3.34 12.33
N LYS A 48 -5.07 2.84 13.45
CA LYS A 48 -6.37 2.15 13.50
C LYS A 48 -7.24 2.75 14.59
N ARG A 49 -8.48 3.07 14.24
CA ARG A 49 -9.51 3.51 15.18
C ARG A 49 -10.77 2.69 14.96
N ASN A 50 -11.28 2.06 16.01
CA ASN A 50 -12.53 1.31 15.98
C ASN A 50 -13.64 2.12 16.68
N SER A 51 -14.85 2.04 16.12
CA SER A 51 -16.06 2.61 16.69
C SER A 51 -17.24 1.66 16.49
N PRO A 52 -18.15 1.52 17.47
CA PRO A 52 -19.36 0.72 17.32
C PRO A 52 -20.24 1.26 16.20
N VAL A 53 -20.92 0.37 15.48
CA VAL A 53 -21.98 0.76 14.55
C VAL A 53 -23.27 0.96 15.36
N ILE A 54 -23.89 2.13 15.22
CA ILE A 54 -25.14 2.44 15.94
C ILE A 54 -26.22 1.40 15.58
N GLY A 55 -26.85 0.84 16.61
CA GLY A 55 -27.90 -0.18 16.45
C GLY A 55 -27.39 -1.61 16.26
N SER A 56 -26.08 -1.84 16.36
CA SER A 56 -25.50 -3.18 16.33
C SER A 56 -24.68 -3.44 17.59
N THR A 57 -24.75 -4.65 18.12
CA THR A 57 -23.96 -5.10 19.28
C THR A 57 -22.65 -5.77 18.85
N TYR A 58 -22.53 -6.17 17.60
CA TYR A 58 -21.41 -6.95 17.06
C TYR A 58 -20.65 -6.25 15.93
N MET A 59 -21.27 -5.31 15.21
CA MET A 59 -20.61 -4.62 14.10
C MET A 59 -19.75 -3.43 14.58
N MET A 60 -18.54 -3.38 14.09
CA MET A 60 -17.61 -2.27 14.30
C MET A 60 -17.25 -1.60 12.98
N THR A 61 -17.03 -0.30 13.02
CA THR A 61 -16.35 0.44 11.94
C THR A 61 -14.90 0.62 12.34
N MET A 62 -13.99 0.17 11.48
CA MET A 62 -12.55 0.41 11.60
C MET A 62 -12.14 1.48 10.59
N THR A 63 -11.55 2.57 11.05
CA THR A 63 -10.89 3.56 10.21
C THR A 63 -9.39 3.32 10.25
N MET A 64 -8.80 3.17 9.08
CA MET A 64 -7.38 2.93 8.86
C MET A 64 -6.75 4.18 8.23
N THR A 65 -5.64 4.65 8.78
CA THR A 65 -4.89 5.82 8.29
C THR A 65 -3.46 5.39 7.95
N PRO A 66 -3.18 5.08 6.67
CA PRO A 66 -1.85 4.68 6.24
C PRO A 66 -0.91 5.87 6.16
N GLU A 67 0.34 5.67 6.56
CA GLU A 67 1.38 6.70 6.54
C GLU A 67 2.74 6.06 6.28
N ILE A 68 3.60 6.74 5.51
CA ILE A 68 5.02 6.42 5.37
C ILE A 68 5.82 7.58 5.95
N VAL A 69 6.77 7.24 6.80
CA VAL A 69 7.75 8.18 7.36
C VAL A 69 9.10 7.90 6.73
N ILE A 70 9.71 8.92 6.17
CA ILE A 70 11.05 8.86 5.57
C ILE A 70 11.97 9.79 6.33
N GLU A 71 13.06 9.25 6.83
CA GLU A 71 14.09 10.00 7.53
C GLU A 71 15.40 9.93 6.74
N SER A 72 15.91 11.10 6.36
CA SER A 72 17.22 11.23 5.75
C SER A 72 18.25 11.51 6.85
N ALA A 73 18.82 10.43 7.41
CA ALA A 73 19.90 10.53 8.40
C ALA A 73 21.26 10.93 7.80
N HIS A 74 21.34 11.05 6.48
CA HIS A 74 22.60 11.18 5.76
C HIS A 74 22.99 12.60 5.41
N THR A 75 24.24 12.74 4.98
CA THR A 75 24.84 14.01 4.54
C THR A 75 24.31 14.49 3.18
N GLN A 76 23.56 13.68 2.47
CA GLN A 76 23.03 13.99 1.14
C GLN A 76 21.50 14.06 1.16
N PRO A 77 20.89 14.97 0.36
CA PRO A 77 19.44 14.98 0.16
C PRO A 77 19.00 13.76 -0.66
N MET A 78 17.76 13.33 -0.48
CA MET A 78 17.11 12.34 -1.34
C MET A 78 16.39 13.05 -2.49
N ALA A 79 16.52 12.54 -3.71
CA ALA A 79 15.74 12.98 -4.86
C ALA A 79 14.24 12.65 -4.69
N SER A 80 13.39 13.23 -5.54
CA SER A 80 11.97 12.88 -5.58
C SER A 80 11.77 11.40 -5.90
N ALA A 81 10.72 10.83 -5.33
CA ALA A 81 10.38 9.41 -5.44
C ALA A 81 8.86 9.24 -5.52
N SER A 82 8.39 8.03 -5.60
CA SER A 82 6.97 7.71 -5.42
C SER A 82 6.81 6.55 -4.46
N ALA A 83 5.67 6.48 -3.78
CA ALA A 83 5.32 5.36 -2.93
C ALA A 83 3.95 4.82 -3.30
N THR A 84 3.86 3.50 -3.41
CA THR A 84 2.59 2.77 -3.55
C THR A 84 2.28 2.08 -2.24
N PHE A 85 1.05 2.27 -1.74
CA PHE A 85 0.56 1.70 -0.50
C PHE A 85 -0.75 0.94 -0.75
N LEU A 86 -0.79 -0.33 -0.36
CA LEU A 86 -1.98 -1.17 -0.42
C LEU A 86 -2.40 -1.55 0.99
N LEU A 87 -3.70 -1.42 1.28
CA LEU A 87 -4.32 -2.01 2.45
C LEU A 87 -4.97 -3.34 2.07
N VAL A 88 -4.69 -4.35 2.87
CA VAL A 88 -5.25 -5.68 2.73
C VAL A 88 -6.21 -5.94 3.87
N THR A 89 -7.43 -6.34 3.52
CA THR A 89 -8.47 -6.74 4.46
C THR A 89 -8.80 -8.22 4.29
N MET A 90 -9.42 -8.78 5.30
CA MET A 90 -9.93 -10.15 5.30
C MET A 90 -11.45 -10.11 5.30
N ASP A 91 -12.09 -10.89 4.43
CA ASP A 91 -13.53 -11.10 4.44
C ASP A 91 -13.92 -11.94 5.67
N THR A 92 -14.67 -11.33 6.60
CA THR A 92 -15.08 -11.99 7.84
C THR A 92 -16.07 -13.12 7.59
N SER A 93 -16.94 -13.02 6.55
CA SER A 93 -17.85 -14.10 6.18
C SER A 93 -17.10 -15.33 5.67
N ALA A 94 -16.08 -15.14 4.83
CA ALA A 94 -15.25 -16.23 4.37
C ALA A 94 -14.58 -16.94 5.54
N LYS A 95 -14.01 -16.18 6.47
CA LYS A 95 -13.27 -16.70 7.63
C LYS A 95 -14.16 -17.47 8.60
N TYR A 96 -15.25 -16.84 9.07
CA TYR A 96 -16.00 -17.37 10.21
C TYR A 96 -17.14 -18.32 9.81
N ARG A 97 -17.69 -18.23 8.59
CA ARG A 97 -18.69 -19.18 8.08
C ARG A 97 -18.09 -20.36 7.33
N ARG A 98 -17.06 -20.13 6.52
CA ARG A 98 -16.49 -21.15 5.63
C ARG A 98 -15.14 -21.69 6.10
N GLY A 99 -14.52 -21.07 7.10
CA GLY A 99 -13.17 -21.41 7.56
C GLY A 99 -12.06 -21.04 6.54
N GLU A 100 -12.39 -20.23 5.53
CA GLU A 100 -11.46 -19.82 4.48
C GLU A 100 -10.91 -18.42 4.75
N GLU A 101 -9.61 -18.25 4.65
CA GLU A 101 -8.99 -16.92 4.72
C GLU A 101 -8.92 -16.32 3.31
N GLU A 102 -9.91 -15.49 3.00
CA GLU A 102 -9.97 -14.74 1.74
C GLU A 102 -9.53 -13.30 1.98
N LEU A 103 -8.44 -12.91 1.32
CA LEU A 103 -7.88 -11.57 1.40
C LEU A 103 -8.33 -10.73 0.21
N VAL A 104 -8.55 -9.44 0.48
CA VAL A 104 -9.02 -8.46 -0.50
C VAL A 104 -8.10 -7.25 -0.45
N ILE A 105 -7.69 -6.73 -1.61
CA ILE A 105 -7.07 -5.41 -1.70
C ILE A 105 -8.16 -4.37 -1.45
N ALA A 106 -8.11 -3.72 -0.31
CA ALA A 106 -9.11 -2.72 0.07
C ALA A 106 -8.82 -1.36 -0.59
N THR A 107 -7.54 -0.95 -0.64
CA THR A 107 -7.07 0.21 -1.38
C THR A 107 -5.73 -0.07 -2.04
N SER A 108 -5.45 0.65 -3.13
CA SER A 108 -4.15 0.71 -3.79
C SER A 108 -3.95 2.16 -4.23
N GLU A 109 -3.03 2.86 -3.60
CA GLU A 109 -2.80 4.28 -3.83
C GLU A 109 -1.31 4.56 -4.05
N THR A 110 -1.00 5.44 -5.02
CA THR A 110 0.37 5.88 -5.28
C THR A 110 0.44 7.39 -5.08
N LYS A 111 1.39 7.83 -4.24
CA LYS A 111 1.68 9.26 -4.00
C LYS A 111 3.12 9.60 -4.32
N GLY A 112 3.32 10.81 -4.85
CA GLY A 112 4.65 11.38 -5.04
C GLY A 112 5.29 11.74 -3.70
N ILE A 113 6.57 11.47 -3.58
CA ILE A 113 7.42 11.88 -2.46
C ILE A 113 8.30 13.00 -2.97
N PRO A 114 8.12 14.26 -2.50
CA PRO A 114 9.04 15.34 -2.87
C PRO A 114 10.45 15.05 -2.35
N ALA A 115 11.44 15.71 -2.95
CA ALA A 115 12.81 15.62 -2.46
C ALA A 115 12.89 15.92 -0.95
N VAL A 116 13.68 15.11 -0.24
CA VAL A 116 13.86 15.21 1.22
C VAL A 116 15.21 15.80 1.52
N ALA A 117 15.24 16.94 2.18
CA ALA A 117 16.48 17.62 2.52
C ALA A 117 17.31 16.78 3.52
N LYS A 118 18.63 17.00 3.50
CA LYS A 118 19.56 16.42 4.45
C LYS A 118 19.10 16.57 5.91
N GLY A 119 19.14 15.48 6.67
CA GLY A 119 18.81 15.46 8.11
C GLY A 119 17.34 15.76 8.41
N SER A 120 16.44 15.74 7.41
CA SER A 120 15.04 16.01 7.62
C SER A 120 14.19 14.74 7.59
N ARG A 121 13.02 14.85 8.23
CA ARG A 121 11.98 13.82 8.24
C ARG A 121 10.80 14.29 7.42
N ARG A 122 10.21 13.38 6.66
CA ARG A 122 9.01 13.64 5.85
C ARG A 122 7.97 12.56 6.13
N SER A 123 6.74 12.98 6.35
CA SER A 123 5.58 12.09 6.44
C SER A 123 4.74 12.23 5.18
N ILE A 124 4.30 11.10 4.64
CA ILE A 124 3.40 10.99 3.49
C ILE A 124 2.16 10.22 3.97
N GLU A 125 1.07 10.92 4.09
CA GLU A 125 -0.23 10.35 4.47
C GLU A 125 -0.98 9.89 3.23
N PHE A 126 -1.61 8.72 3.30
CA PHE A 126 -2.50 8.17 2.28
C PHE A 126 -3.96 8.36 2.72
N ASP A 127 -4.88 8.22 1.79
CA ASP A 127 -6.28 8.45 2.07
C ASP A 127 -6.81 7.45 3.10
N PRO A 128 -7.51 7.92 4.14
CA PRO A 128 -8.05 7.04 5.15
C PRO A 128 -9.14 6.14 4.57
N LEU A 129 -9.14 4.87 4.96
CA LEU A 129 -10.15 3.90 4.60
C LEU A 129 -10.98 3.52 5.82
N SER A 130 -12.30 3.51 5.69
CA SER A 130 -13.21 2.96 6.70
C SER A 130 -13.87 1.70 6.17
N SER A 131 -13.84 0.63 6.97
CA SER A 131 -14.54 -0.62 6.71
C SER A 131 -15.36 -1.05 7.90
N ARG A 132 -16.43 -1.80 7.64
CA ARG A 132 -17.23 -2.45 8.70
C ARG A 132 -16.85 -3.92 8.78
N TYR A 133 -16.84 -4.46 9.98
CA TYR A 133 -16.54 -5.86 10.21
C TYR A 133 -17.27 -6.37 11.46
N ASP A 134 -17.47 -7.67 11.49
CA ASP A 134 -18.00 -8.39 12.62
C ASP A 134 -16.91 -8.57 13.69
N SER A 135 -17.15 -8.07 14.90
CA SER A 135 -16.18 -8.06 16.00
C SER A 135 -16.32 -9.23 16.96
N ASP A 136 -17.48 -9.87 17.05
CA ASP A 136 -17.69 -11.02 17.93
C ASP A 136 -17.20 -12.35 17.33
N ARG A 137 -17.00 -12.36 15.99
CA ARG A 137 -16.35 -13.46 15.27
C ARG A 137 -17.10 -14.78 15.35
N ASP A 138 -18.36 -14.74 15.69
CA ASP A 138 -19.20 -15.93 15.64
C ASP A 138 -19.62 -16.25 14.19
N SER A 139 -20.40 -17.32 13.97
CA SER A 139 -20.86 -17.70 12.65
C SER A 139 -22.25 -17.16 12.29
N SER A 140 -22.92 -16.43 13.18
CA SER A 140 -24.33 -16.05 13.02
C SER A 140 -24.53 -14.82 12.15
N ASN A 141 -23.95 -13.68 12.49
CA ASN A 141 -24.19 -12.39 11.84
C ASN A 141 -22.98 -11.87 11.06
N VAL A 142 -22.18 -12.78 10.53
CA VAL A 142 -20.88 -12.47 9.94
C VAL A 142 -20.99 -11.61 8.69
N GLY A 143 -20.20 -10.55 8.63
CA GLY A 143 -20.09 -9.72 7.44
C GLY A 143 -19.01 -8.64 7.56
N GLY A 144 -18.60 -8.14 6.40
CA GLY A 144 -17.67 -7.03 6.30
C GLY A 144 -16.20 -7.43 6.14
N GLN A 145 -15.33 -6.45 6.27
CA GLN A 145 -13.90 -6.61 6.03
C GLN A 145 -13.09 -6.05 7.19
N GLU A 146 -12.29 -6.92 7.80
CA GLU A 146 -11.35 -6.59 8.88
C GLU A 146 -9.95 -6.33 8.31
N TYR A 147 -9.23 -5.29 8.79
CA TYR A 147 -7.83 -5.04 8.41
C TYR A 147 -6.94 -6.23 8.76
N LYS A 148 -6.09 -6.59 7.83
CA LYS A 148 -5.13 -7.69 8.02
C LYS A 148 -3.69 -7.19 8.05
N TYR A 149 -3.22 -6.59 6.95
CA TYR A 149 -1.87 -6.04 6.82
C TYR A 149 -1.79 -5.02 5.67
N TYR A 150 -0.62 -4.43 5.50
CA TYR A 150 -0.32 -3.57 4.36
C TYR A 150 0.80 -4.16 3.49
N ILE A 151 0.87 -3.67 2.25
CA ILE A 151 1.99 -3.84 1.33
C ILE A 151 2.40 -2.45 0.87
N MET A 152 3.69 -2.15 0.92
CA MET A 152 4.21 -0.84 0.54
C MET A 152 5.50 -0.98 -0.24
N ALA A 153 5.68 -0.12 -1.25
CA ALA A 153 6.94 0.04 -1.95
C ALA A 153 7.24 1.50 -2.22
N VAL A 154 8.52 1.84 -2.25
CA VAL A 154 9.03 3.13 -2.68
C VAL A 154 9.85 2.93 -3.94
N PHE A 155 9.63 3.80 -4.93
CA PHE A 155 10.27 3.78 -6.23
C PHE A 155 11.02 5.07 -6.48
N ALA A 156 12.17 4.97 -7.12
CA ALA A 156 12.88 6.10 -7.69
C ALA A 156 12.07 6.76 -8.83
N ASP A 157 12.54 7.90 -9.30
CA ASP A 157 11.96 8.65 -10.43
C ASP A 157 11.95 7.85 -11.76
N ASP A 158 12.84 6.88 -11.90
CA ASP A 158 12.95 5.94 -13.04
C ASP A 158 12.22 4.60 -12.81
N ASN A 159 11.35 4.52 -11.80
CA ASN A 159 10.59 3.33 -11.38
C ASN A 159 11.44 2.15 -10.86
N GLN A 160 12.68 2.37 -10.49
CA GLN A 160 13.46 1.34 -9.79
C GLN A 160 13.01 1.20 -8.33
N PHE A 161 12.99 -0.03 -7.82
CA PHE A 161 12.67 -0.30 -6.42
C PHE A 161 13.76 0.26 -5.49
N LEU A 162 13.35 1.12 -4.54
CA LEU A 162 14.17 1.61 -3.44
C LEU A 162 13.92 0.85 -2.14
N HIS A 163 12.65 0.56 -1.86
CA HIS A 163 12.24 -0.09 -0.63
C HIS A 163 10.96 -0.89 -0.85
N PHE A 164 10.82 -2.00 -0.12
CA PHE A 164 9.61 -2.82 -0.07
C PHE A 164 9.38 -3.28 1.36
N GLU A 165 8.16 -3.13 1.84
CA GLU A 165 7.80 -3.50 3.21
C GLU A 165 6.36 -4.04 3.27
N THR A 166 6.13 -4.97 4.18
CA THR A 166 4.82 -5.44 4.61
C THR A 166 4.89 -5.87 6.06
N ASN A 167 3.85 -5.64 6.84
CA ASN A 167 3.76 -6.14 8.20
C ASN A 167 3.16 -7.57 8.30
N CYS A 168 3.11 -8.29 7.19
CA CYS A 168 2.81 -9.73 7.14
C CYS A 168 4.11 -10.53 7.03
N PRO A 169 4.58 -11.21 8.10
CA PRO A 169 5.87 -11.93 8.09
C PRO A 169 5.94 -13.05 7.04
N GLU A 170 4.82 -13.76 6.82
CA GLU A 170 4.74 -14.84 5.83
C GLU A 170 4.89 -14.30 4.40
N LEU A 171 4.17 -13.22 4.07
CA LEU A 171 4.28 -12.55 2.79
C LEU A 171 5.67 -11.95 2.59
N SER A 172 6.25 -11.35 3.63
CA SER A 172 7.61 -10.80 3.58
C SER A 172 8.64 -11.88 3.19
N ARG A 173 8.61 -13.03 3.87
CA ARG A 173 9.51 -14.16 3.54
C ARG A 173 9.28 -14.69 2.14
N TYR A 174 8.03 -14.87 1.74
CA TYR A 174 7.67 -15.34 0.40
C TYR A 174 8.18 -14.40 -0.69
N LEU A 175 8.02 -13.08 -0.53
CA LEU A 175 8.47 -12.09 -1.50
C LEU A 175 9.98 -11.79 -1.46
N GLN A 176 10.68 -12.22 -0.40
CA GLN A 176 12.15 -12.27 -0.40
C GLN A 176 12.67 -13.41 -1.28
N ALA A 177 12.02 -14.57 -1.24
CA ALA A 177 12.35 -15.71 -2.09
C ALA A 177 11.90 -15.51 -3.56
N HIS A 178 10.84 -14.74 -3.79
CA HIS A 178 10.22 -14.50 -5.11
C HIS A 178 10.10 -13.00 -5.41
N PRO A 179 11.20 -12.27 -5.61
CA PRO A 179 11.19 -10.80 -5.77
C PRO A 179 10.40 -10.31 -7.00
N ASP A 180 10.31 -11.13 -8.06
CA ASP A 180 9.51 -10.90 -9.27
C ASP A 180 8.01 -10.73 -8.96
N LEU A 181 7.50 -11.42 -7.94
CA LEU A 181 6.10 -11.33 -7.55
C LEU A 181 5.73 -10.01 -6.84
N ARG A 182 6.71 -9.22 -6.39
CA ARG A 182 6.46 -7.90 -5.77
C ARG A 182 5.68 -6.99 -6.71
N VAL A 183 6.05 -6.96 -7.99
CA VAL A 183 5.36 -6.17 -9.03
C VAL A 183 3.91 -6.62 -9.19
N LYS A 184 3.67 -7.94 -9.19
CA LYS A 184 2.32 -8.51 -9.26
C LYS A 184 1.45 -8.04 -8.11
N PHE A 185 1.94 -8.14 -6.86
CA PHE A 185 1.18 -7.68 -5.69
C PHE A 185 0.91 -6.18 -5.72
N LEU A 186 1.92 -5.36 -6.06
CA LEU A 186 1.78 -3.91 -6.15
C LEU A 186 0.86 -3.46 -7.29
N GLY A 187 0.69 -4.27 -8.33
CA GLY A 187 -0.21 -4.03 -9.45
C GLY A 187 -1.67 -4.41 -9.19
N MET A 188 -1.96 -5.06 -8.06
CA MET A 188 -3.32 -5.48 -7.72
C MET A 188 -4.24 -4.27 -7.49
N LYS A 189 -5.51 -4.43 -7.89
CA LYS A 189 -6.51 -3.37 -7.84
C LYS A 189 -7.43 -3.54 -6.62
N PRO A 190 -8.04 -2.45 -6.13
CA PRO A 190 -9.09 -2.54 -5.12
C PRO A 190 -10.20 -3.51 -5.54
N GLY A 191 -10.59 -4.38 -4.62
CA GLY A 191 -11.56 -5.45 -4.85
C GLY A 191 -10.97 -6.78 -5.32
N GLU A 192 -9.71 -6.82 -5.77
CA GLU A 192 -9.06 -8.09 -6.13
C GLU A 192 -8.82 -8.96 -4.91
N LYS A 193 -9.10 -10.26 -5.09
CA LYS A 193 -9.01 -11.27 -4.04
C LYS A 193 -7.82 -12.20 -4.28
N PHE A 194 -7.23 -12.67 -3.20
CA PHE A 194 -6.16 -13.68 -3.24
C PHE A 194 -6.16 -14.55 -2.00
N LYS A 195 -5.55 -15.73 -2.09
CA LYS A 195 -5.44 -16.67 -0.99
C LYS A 195 -4.07 -16.61 -0.32
N THR A 196 -4.01 -16.95 0.96
CA THR A 196 -2.83 -16.84 1.83
C THR A 196 -1.78 -17.94 1.67
N ASN A 197 -1.86 -18.76 0.63
CA ASN A 197 -0.88 -19.83 0.42
C ASN A 197 0.47 -19.26 -0.07
N PHE A 198 1.18 -18.58 0.84
CA PHE A 198 2.57 -18.17 0.66
C PHE A 198 3.51 -19.33 1.02
N LYS A 199 3.41 -20.46 0.27
CA LYS A 199 4.29 -21.62 0.42
C LYS A 199 5.17 -21.79 -0.80
#